data_e82871c1510be6ed3c8f54b3bdc6b16d
#
_entry.id   e82871c1510be6ed3c8f54b3bdc6b16d
#
_cell.length_a   1.000
_cell.length_b   1.000
_cell.length_c   1.000
_cell.angle_alpha   90.00
_cell.angle_beta   90.00
_cell.angle_gamma   90.00
#
_symmetry.space_group_name_H-M   'P 1'
#
loop_
_entity.id
_entity.type
_entity.pdbx_description
1 polymer ?
#
loop_
_entity_poly.entity_id
_entity_poly.type
_entity_poly.pdbx_seq_one_letter_code
_entity_poly.pdbx_strand_id
1 'polypeptide(L)'
;RFDPNFLAHTLKKHAKRPLKALLLDQRYFQGMGNWMADEVLWRAKLHPAHLAGKVNRSQAKRLFDEIIFVVRGAMGSVGTHGGDPPRGWLFHARWKDGGLCPKTQKPLSREQVGGRTSCWCPFIQRLPSTQRGESNSKA
;
A
#
# COMPACT_ATOMS: atom_id res chain seq x y z
N ARG A 1 18.47 -6.90 6.68
CA ARG A 1 18.60 -6.00 5.53
C ARG A 1 17.42 -6.14 4.57
N PHE A 2 16.87 -5.03 4.15
CA PHE A 2 15.72 -5.04 3.25
C PHE A 2 16.17 -5.21 1.80
N ASP A 3 15.84 -6.34 1.19
CA ASP A 3 16.11 -6.62 -0.22
C ASP A 3 14.95 -7.45 -0.80
N PRO A 4 14.94 -7.73 -2.12
CA PRO A 4 13.82 -8.48 -2.71
C PRO A 4 13.59 -9.86 -2.10
N ASN A 5 14.65 -10.53 -1.67
CA ASN A 5 14.52 -11.85 -1.04
C ASN A 5 13.85 -11.75 0.33
N PHE A 6 14.19 -10.72 1.09
CA PHE A 6 13.55 -10.47 2.38
C PHE A 6 12.06 -10.25 2.20
N LEU A 7 11.69 -9.41 1.22
CA LEU A 7 10.28 -9.14 0.95
C LEU A 7 9.54 -10.41 0.54
N ALA A 8 10.10 -11.17 -0.39
CA ALA A 8 9.49 -12.42 -0.85
C ALA A 8 9.27 -13.39 0.31
N HIS A 9 10.26 -13.53 1.16
CA HIS A 9 10.17 -14.39 2.33
C HIS A 9 9.09 -13.92 3.30
N THR A 10 9.04 -12.62 3.55
CA THR A 10 8.06 -12.02 4.47
C THR A 10 6.63 -12.21 3.96
N LEU A 11 6.42 -12.00 2.66
CA LEU A 11 5.10 -12.20 2.05
C LEU A 11 4.64 -13.64 2.19
N LYS A 12 5.54 -14.58 1.96
CA LYS A 12 5.23 -16.01 2.05
C LYS A 12 4.96 -16.44 3.48
N LYS A 13 5.77 -15.96 4.42
CA LYS A 13 5.63 -16.29 5.84
C LYS A 13 4.31 -15.78 6.42
N HIS A 14 3.85 -14.62 5.96
CA HIS A 14 2.64 -13.99 6.44
C HIS A 14 1.53 -13.98 5.39
N ALA A 15 1.40 -15.08 4.67
CA ALA A 15 0.54 -15.21 3.50
C ALA A 15 -0.91 -14.81 3.72
N LYS A 16 -1.43 -14.98 4.93
CA LYS A 16 -2.85 -14.71 5.23
C LYS A 16 -3.10 -13.30 5.75
N ARG A 17 -2.08 -12.45 5.81
CA ARG A 17 -2.23 -11.09 6.29
C ARG A 17 -2.53 -10.13 5.14
N PRO A 18 -3.42 -9.14 5.34
CA PRO A 18 -3.60 -8.07 4.37
C PRO A 18 -2.31 -7.26 4.22
N LEU A 19 -1.99 -6.84 3.01
CA LEU A 19 -0.76 -6.08 2.77
C LEU A 19 -0.68 -4.83 3.64
N LYS A 20 -1.79 -4.11 3.82
CA LYS A 20 -1.76 -2.91 4.66
C LYS A 20 -1.29 -3.23 6.08
N ALA A 21 -1.83 -4.28 6.68
CA ALA A 21 -1.45 -4.69 8.03
C ALA A 21 0.02 -5.10 8.09
N LEU A 22 0.47 -5.86 7.09
CA LEU A 22 1.85 -6.33 7.06
C LEU A 22 2.84 -5.18 6.92
N LEU A 23 2.56 -4.22 6.03
CA LEU A 23 3.44 -3.06 5.83
C LEU A 23 3.57 -2.20 7.09
N LEU A 24 2.56 -2.18 7.93
CA LEU A 24 2.59 -1.42 9.17
C LEU A 24 3.28 -2.16 10.33
N ASP A 25 3.67 -3.40 10.10
CA ASP A 25 4.35 -4.20 11.12
C ASP A 25 5.82 -3.76 11.20
N GLN A 26 6.15 -3.02 12.24
CA GLN A 26 7.48 -2.44 12.40
C GLN A 26 8.60 -3.45 12.56
N ARG A 27 8.27 -4.71 12.83
CA ARG A 27 9.27 -5.78 12.88
C ARG A 27 9.87 -6.04 11.51
N TYR A 28 9.11 -5.80 10.44
CA TYR A 28 9.52 -6.08 9.06
C TYR A 28 9.73 -4.82 8.23
N PHE A 29 8.96 -3.77 8.50
CA PHE A 29 9.01 -2.53 7.71
C PHE A 29 9.19 -1.35 8.64
N GLN A 30 10.36 -1.28 9.25
CA GLN A 30 10.68 -0.26 10.23
C GLN A 30 10.55 1.14 9.62
N GLY A 31 9.83 2.01 10.31
CA GLY A 31 9.63 3.38 9.85
C GLY A 31 8.48 3.58 8.88
N MET A 32 7.80 2.49 8.46
CA MET A 32 6.67 2.60 7.54
C MET A 32 5.43 3.09 8.31
N GLY A 33 5.03 4.34 8.05
CA GLY A 33 3.85 4.91 8.67
C GLY A 33 2.58 4.68 7.84
N ASN A 34 1.45 5.14 8.39
CA ASN A 34 0.15 4.89 7.78
C ASN A 34 0.02 5.48 6.37
N TRP A 35 0.37 6.75 6.20
CA TRP A 35 0.24 7.35 4.88
C TRP A 35 1.23 6.75 3.88
N MET A 36 2.41 6.34 4.36
CA MET A 36 3.42 5.72 3.51
C MET A 36 2.96 4.38 2.97
N ALA A 37 2.32 3.58 3.82
CA ALA A 37 1.78 2.28 3.39
C ALA A 37 0.72 2.46 2.31
N ASP A 38 -0.17 3.43 2.48
CA ASP A 38 -1.18 3.72 1.46
C ASP A 38 -0.54 4.19 0.16
N GLU A 39 0.48 5.03 0.25
CA GLU A 39 1.20 5.53 -0.92
C GLU A 39 1.86 4.40 -1.70
N VAL A 40 2.53 3.49 -0.98
CA VAL A 40 3.19 2.33 -1.59
C VAL A 40 2.18 1.47 -2.35
N LEU A 41 1.07 1.13 -1.69
CA LEU A 41 0.07 0.25 -2.29
C LEU A 41 -0.59 0.89 -3.50
N TRP A 42 -0.88 2.18 -3.44
CA TRP A 42 -1.45 2.92 -4.56
C TRP A 42 -0.51 2.89 -5.77
N ARG A 43 0.78 3.14 -5.55
CA ARG A 43 1.78 3.12 -6.62
C ARG A 43 2.00 1.74 -7.19
N ALA A 44 1.96 0.72 -6.34
CA ALA A 44 2.13 -0.66 -6.76
C ALA A 44 0.84 -1.27 -7.34
N LYS A 45 -0.28 -0.53 -7.29
CA LYS A 45 -1.59 -0.96 -7.78
C LYS A 45 -2.10 -2.20 -7.05
N LEU A 46 -1.85 -2.26 -5.75
CA LEU A 46 -2.28 -3.36 -4.90
C LEU A 46 -3.29 -2.85 -3.89
N HIS A 47 -4.40 -3.56 -3.77
CA HIS A 47 -5.45 -3.22 -2.80
C HIS A 47 -4.91 -3.41 -1.38
N PRO A 48 -5.28 -2.55 -0.42
CA PRO A 48 -4.77 -2.70 0.95
C PRO A 48 -5.16 -4.03 1.62
N ALA A 49 -6.27 -4.63 1.21
CA ALA A 49 -6.70 -5.93 1.76
C ALA A 49 -6.17 -7.12 0.96
N HIS A 50 -5.39 -6.91 -0.09
CA HIS A 50 -4.75 -7.96 -0.87
C HIS A 50 -3.91 -8.82 0.07
N LEU A 51 -4.16 -10.13 0.09
CA LEU A 51 -3.42 -11.02 1.00
C LEU A 51 -1.98 -11.19 0.52
N ALA A 52 -1.04 -11.17 1.45
CA ALA A 52 0.38 -11.24 1.13
C ALA A 52 0.73 -12.46 0.30
N GLY A 53 0.13 -13.61 0.60
CA GLY A 53 0.38 -14.85 -0.13
C GLY A 53 -0.15 -14.86 -1.55
N LYS A 54 -0.99 -13.90 -1.92
CA LYS A 54 -1.56 -13.81 -3.26
C LYS A 54 -0.82 -12.79 -4.14
N VAL A 55 0.29 -12.27 -3.65
CA VAL A 55 1.15 -11.36 -4.42
C VAL A 55 2.02 -12.22 -5.33
N ASN A 56 1.89 -12.05 -6.65
CA ASN A 56 2.74 -12.80 -7.58
C ASN A 56 4.11 -12.13 -7.73
N ARG A 57 5.00 -12.79 -8.48
CA ARG A 57 6.39 -12.33 -8.63
C ARG A 57 6.48 -10.90 -9.19
N SER A 58 5.71 -10.62 -10.22
CA SER A 58 5.68 -9.31 -10.85
C SER A 58 5.18 -8.23 -9.88
N GLN A 59 4.13 -8.55 -9.13
CA GLN A 59 3.59 -7.66 -8.12
C GLN A 59 4.58 -7.43 -6.98
N ALA A 60 5.29 -8.47 -6.57
CA ALA A 60 6.29 -8.37 -5.51
C ALA A 60 7.44 -7.45 -5.92
N LYS A 61 7.89 -7.55 -7.18
CA LYS A 61 8.93 -6.68 -7.70
C LYS A 61 8.46 -5.21 -7.68
N ARG A 62 7.26 -4.97 -8.15
CA ARG A 62 6.68 -3.62 -8.15
C ARG A 62 6.51 -3.09 -6.73
N LEU A 63 6.04 -3.94 -5.82
CA LEU A 63 5.89 -3.57 -4.42
C LEU A 63 7.24 -3.19 -3.82
N PHE A 64 8.28 -3.97 -4.07
CA PHE A 64 9.61 -3.67 -3.57
C PHE A 64 10.10 -2.31 -4.09
N ASP A 65 9.98 -2.09 -5.40
CA ASP A 65 10.43 -0.85 -6.01
C ASP A 65 9.73 0.36 -5.41
N GLU A 66 8.41 0.25 -5.18
CA GLU A 66 7.64 1.36 -4.62
C GLU A 66 7.93 1.59 -3.14
N ILE A 67 8.21 0.55 -2.38
CA ILE A 67 8.63 0.72 -0.98
C ILE A 67 9.90 1.57 -0.95
N ILE A 68 10.88 1.23 -1.77
CA ILE A 68 12.14 1.98 -1.82
C ILE A 68 11.88 3.44 -2.27
N PHE A 69 11.08 3.61 -3.31
CA PHE A 69 10.78 4.95 -3.84
C PHE A 69 10.09 5.83 -2.79
N VAL A 70 9.08 5.30 -2.13
CA VAL A 70 8.30 6.08 -1.15
C VAL A 70 9.14 6.41 0.08
N VAL A 71 9.90 5.44 0.58
CA VAL A 71 10.75 5.68 1.75
C VAL A 71 11.80 6.76 1.44
N ARG A 72 12.45 6.68 0.29
CA ARG A 72 13.43 7.68 -0.13
C ARG A 72 12.78 9.05 -0.32
N GLY A 73 11.61 9.08 -0.94
CA GLY A 73 10.87 10.33 -1.13
C GLY A 73 10.45 10.97 0.18
N ALA A 74 10.01 10.16 1.13
CA ALA A 74 9.63 10.65 2.45
C ALA A 74 10.83 11.25 3.18
N MET A 75 11.98 10.61 3.11
CA MET A 75 13.19 11.12 3.74
C MET A 75 13.67 12.41 3.07
N GLY A 76 13.55 12.50 1.75
CA GLY A 76 13.98 13.66 1.00
C GLY A 76 13.12 14.88 1.18
N SER A 77 11.83 14.69 1.50
CA SER A 77 10.91 15.83 1.66
C SER A 77 10.52 16.05 3.11
N VAL A 78 9.86 15.05 3.71
CA VAL A 78 9.35 15.17 5.08
C VAL A 78 10.48 15.13 6.11
N GLY A 79 11.36 14.14 5.99
CA GLY A 79 12.41 13.90 6.97
C GLY A 79 13.53 14.95 6.95
N THR A 80 13.90 15.45 5.77
CA THR A 80 15.03 16.35 5.63
C THR A 80 14.63 17.82 5.75
N HIS A 81 13.53 18.18 5.09
CA HIS A 81 13.12 19.57 4.99
C HIS A 81 11.85 19.90 5.76
N GLY A 82 11.24 18.90 6.38
CA GLY A 82 9.99 19.10 7.12
C GLY A 82 8.81 19.45 6.23
N GLY A 83 8.95 19.26 4.91
CA GLY A 83 7.92 19.61 3.96
C GLY A 83 7.08 18.39 3.56
N ASP A 84 6.04 18.66 2.78
CA ASP A 84 5.17 17.60 2.27
C ASP A 84 5.81 16.89 1.09
N PRO A 85 5.39 15.64 0.80
CA PRO A 85 5.80 14.97 -0.44
C PRO A 85 5.41 15.78 -1.69
N PRO A 86 6.03 15.50 -2.84
CA PRO A 86 5.73 16.21 -4.08
C PRO A 86 4.25 16.10 -4.48
N ARG A 87 3.81 17.03 -5.32
CA ARG A 87 2.47 16.99 -5.89
C ARG A 87 2.28 15.70 -6.69
N GLY A 88 1.06 15.23 -6.76
CA GLY A 88 0.76 14.01 -7.48
C GLY A 88 0.86 12.76 -6.66
N TRP A 89 1.39 12.86 -5.45
CA TRP A 89 1.37 11.74 -4.52
C TRP A 89 -0.02 11.60 -3.92
N LEU A 90 -0.40 10.36 -3.60
CA LEU A 90 -1.67 10.08 -2.92
C LEU A 90 -1.76 10.84 -1.60
N PHE A 91 -0.62 11.11 -0.98
CA PHE A 91 -0.53 11.84 0.28
C PHE A 91 -1.48 13.04 0.36
N HIS A 92 -1.59 13.81 -0.73
CA HIS A 92 -2.37 15.05 -0.70
C HIS A 92 -3.89 14.83 -0.76
N ALA A 93 -4.33 13.64 -1.13
CA ALA A 93 -5.75 13.36 -1.32
C ALA A 93 -6.35 12.42 -0.27
N ARG A 94 -5.54 11.88 0.61
CA ARG A 94 -5.95 10.77 1.47
C ARG A 94 -6.51 11.12 2.85
N TRP A 95 -6.48 12.37 3.22
CA TRP A 95 -6.72 12.75 4.63
C TRP A 95 -8.17 12.84 5.03
N LYS A 96 -9.10 12.92 4.08
CA LYS A 96 -10.53 13.00 4.36
C LYS A 96 -11.31 12.32 3.24
N ASP A 97 -12.59 12.05 3.51
CA ASP A 97 -13.47 11.48 2.51
C ASP A 97 -13.68 12.46 1.35
N GLY A 98 -13.92 11.91 0.17
CA GLY A 98 -14.20 12.73 -1.01
C GLY A 98 -12.98 13.10 -1.84
N GLY A 99 -11.80 12.60 -1.50
CA GLY A 99 -10.61 12.83 -2.31
C GLY A 99 -10.68 12.14 -3.65
N LEU A 100 -9.94 12.68 -4.63
CA LEU A 100 -9.88 12.11 -5.97
C LEU A 100 -8.48 11.51 -6.21
N CYS A 101 -8.46 10.38 -6.90
CA CYS A 101 -7.20 9.73 -7.26
C CYS A 101 -6.38 10.63 -8.18
N PRO A 102 -5.12 10.93 -7.83
CA PRO A 102 -4.30 11.79 -8.68
C PRO A 102 -4.08 11.28 -10.09
N LYS A 103 -4.16 9.96 -10.30
CA LYS A 103 -3.94 9.36 -11.62
C LYS A 103 -5.21 9.27 -12.46
N THR A 104 -6.31 8.90 -11.84
CA THR A 104 -7.55 8.61 -12.58
C THR A 104 -8.60 9.71 -12.47
N GLN A 105 -8.46 10.58 -11.47
CA GLN A 105 -9.47 11.61 -11.15
C GLN A 105 -10.79 10.98 -10.70
N LYS A 106 -10.79 9.71 -10.36
CA LYS A 106 -11.95 9.00 -9.83
C LYS A 106 -11.95 9.05 -8.31
N PRO A 107 -13.13 8.88 -7.68
CA PRO A 107 -13.22 8.92 -6.21
C PRO A 107 -12.36 7.85 -5.56
N LEU A 108 -11.69 8.23 -4.48
CA LEU A 108 -10.93 7.31 -3.65
C LEU A 108 -11.85 6.65 -2.64
N SER A 109 -11.54 5.41 -2.29
CA SER A 109 -12.18 4.72 -1.18
C SER A 109 -11.36 4.98 0.08
N ARG A 110 -12.04 5.05 1.23
CA ARG A 110 -11.38 5.34 2.50
C ARG A 110 -12.10 4.58 3.61
N GLU A 111 -11.46 3.52 4.11
CA GLU A 111 -12.05 2.62 5.11
C GLU A 111 -10.97 2.00 5.99
N GLN A 112 -11.39 1.35 7.06
CA GLN A 112 -10.48 0.61 7.93
C GLN A 112 -10.03 -0.67 7.23
N VAL A 113 -8.73 -0.85 7.10
CA VAL A 113 -8.12 -2.10 6.62
C VAL A 113 -6.88 -2.33 7.45
N GLY A 114 -6.73 -3.52 8.00
CA GLY A 114 -5.58 -3.85 8.82
C GLY A 114 -5.52 -3.03 10.11
N GLY A 115 -6.67 -2.62 10.63
CA GLY A 115 -6.76 -1.87 11.88
C GLY A 115 -6.51 -0.38 11.76
N ARG A 116 -6.27 0.13 10.57
CA ARG A 116 -5.98 1.56 10.36
C ARG A 116 -6.77 2.11 9.18
N THR A 117 -7.09 3.40 9.25
CA THR A 117 -7.73 4.08 8.13
C THR A 117 -6.84 3.96 6.90
N SER A 118 -7.41 3.48 5.82
CA SER A 118 -6.71 3.22 4.57
C SER A 118 -7.41 3.92 3.43
N CYS A 119 -6.62 4.39 2.46
CA CYS A 119 -7.14 5.11 1.31
C CYS A 119 -6.56 4.49 0.04
N TRP A 120 -7.43 4.21 -0.93
CA TRP A 120 -6.98 3.59 -2.18
C TRP A 120 -7.91 3.96 -3.32
N CYS A 121 -7.45 3.73 -4.55
CA CYS A 121 -8.26 3.96 -5.74
C CYS A 121 -8.84 2.62 -6.23
N PRO A 122 -10.16 2.41 -6.12
CA PRO A 122 -10.74 1.11 -6.50
C PRO A 122 -10.66 0.82 -8.00
N PHE A 123 -10.33 1.81 -8.81
CA PHE A 123 -10.21 1.65 -10.25
C PHE A 123 -8.87 1.05 -10.67
N ILE A 124 -7.83 1.19 -9.84
CA ILE A 124 -6.50 0.65 -10.14
C ILE A 124 -5.97 -0.31 -9.09
N GLN A 125 -6.56 -0.34 -7.90
CA GLN A 125 -6.14 -1.22 -6.81
C GLN A 125 -7.27 -2.21 -6.54
N ARG A 126 -7.27 -3.32 -7.28
CA ARG A 126 -8.32 -4.33 -7.17
C ARG A 126 -7.81 -5.56 -6.46
N LEU A 127 -8.69 -6.21 -5.70
CA LEU A 127 -8.37 -7.50 -5.09
C LEU A 127 -8.18 -8.56 -6.17
N PRO A 128 -7.32 -9.57 -5.93
CA PRO A 128 -7.22 -10.71 -6.86
C PRO A 128 -8.59 -11.33 -7.08
N SER A 129 -8.84 -11.86 -8.27
CA SER A 129 -10.13 -12.47 -8.59
C SER A 129 -10.50 -13.58 -7.61
N THR A 130 -9.54 -14.39 -7.18
CA THR A 130 -9.76 -15.44 -6.19
C THR A 130 -10.20 -14.87 -4.85
N GLN A 131 -9.62 -13.74 -4.45
CA GLN A 131 -9.96 -13.10 -3.19
C GLN A 131 -11.30 -12.37 -3.26
N ARG A 132 -11.61 -11.77 -4.42
CA ARG A 132 -12.92 -11.15 -4.65
C ARG A 132 -14.04 -12.19 -4.57
N GLY A 133 -13.79 -13.38 -5.14
CA GLY A 133 -14.75 -14.48 -5.05
C GLY A 133 -15.01 -14.89 -3.63
N GLU A 134 -13.99 -14.99 -2.80
CA GLU A 134 -14.12 -15.30 -1.38
C GLU A 134 -14.95 -14.24 -0.67
N SER A 135 -14.70 -12.97 -0.93
CA SER A 135 -15.46 -11.85 -0.37
C SER A 135 -16.92 -11.94 -0.74
N ASN A 136 -17.20 -12.19 -2.02
CA ASN A 136 -18.58 -12.28 -2.51
C ASN A 136 -19.32 -13.44 -1.88
N SER A 137 -18.64 -14.55 -1.64
CA SER A 137 -19.27 -15.72 -1.05
C SER A 137 -19.70 -15.50 0.40
N LYS A 138 -19.11 -14.51 1.05
CA LYS A 138 -19.45 -14.15 2.43
C LYS A 138 -20.60 -13.16 2.54
N ALA A 139 -20.88 -12.54 1.42
CA ALA A 139 -21.98 -11.58 1.38
C ALA A 139 -23.31 -12.30 1.22
#